data_543f30acc17e3797a84fe500a043095b
#
_entry.id   543f30acc17e3797a84fe500a043095b
#
_cell.length_a   1.000
_cell.length_b   1.000
_cell.length_c   1.000
_cell.angle_alpha   90.00
_cell.angle_beta   90.00
_cell.angle_gamma   90.00
#
_symmetry.space_group_name_H-M   'P 1'
#
loop_
_entity.id
_entity.type
_entity.pdbx_description
1 polymer ?
#
loop_
_entity_poly.entity_id
_entity_poly.type
_entity_poly.pdbx_seq_one_letter_code
_entity_poly.pdbx_strand_id
1 'polypeptide(L)'
;MDTIRVVLADDDAGMRLVVRHMLERVEGFTLVGEAADGDALLELVEKHHPQICFLDVEMPGKSGVECARIIQDMDPTMVLIFATAHDQYMGDAFEVYAFDYLIKPFKVERVMQTLERARDRLLRVDEKPLPSLAREPSRVASGRLMLHHREGVSFLNMSDILLVQRENRSTVIYTMGGGRYETSDSLGEPEARL
;
A
#
# COMPACT_ATOMS: atom_id res chain seq x y z
N MET A 1 -20.87 8.73 -8.46
CA MET A 1 -19.66 8.69 -7.60
C MET A 1 -18.49 8.35 -8.53
N ASP A 2 -17.46 9.15 -8.49
CA ASP A 2 -16.28 8.87 -9.32
C ASP A 2 -15.63 7.57 -8.82
N THR A 3 -15.31 6.67 -9.74
CA THR A 3 -14.66 5.39 -9.41
C THR A 3 -13.17 5.61 -9.21
N ILE A 4 -12.57 4.89 -8.26
CA ILE A 4 -11.14 4.90 -8.02
C ILE A 4 -10.45 4.15 -9.17
N ARG A 5 -9.58 4.84 -9.91
CA ARG A 5 -8.82 4.27 -11.03
C ARG A 5 -7.63 3.48 -10.50
N VAL A 6 -7.51 2.24 -10.98
CA VAL A 6 -6.46 1.30 -10.60
C VAL A 6 -5.66 0.91 -11.84
N VAL A 7 -4.34 0.87 -11.72
CA VAL A 7 -3.44 0.22 -12.70
C VAL A 7 -2.82 -1.01 -12.03
N LEU A 8 -2.65 -2.06 -12.81
CA LEU A 8 -2.07 -3.33 -12.38
C LEU A 8 -0.84 -3.66 -13.23
N ALA A 9 0.28 -3.98 -12.59
CA ALA A 9 1.49 -4.44 -13.25
C ALA A 9 2.00 -5.74 -12.63
N ASP A 10 2.18 -6.76 -13.45
CA ASP A 10 2.66 -8.09 -13.07
C ASP A 10 3.07 -8.81 -14.36
N ASP A 11 4.20 -9.47 -14.43
CA ASP A 11 4.64 -10.17 -15.63
C ASP A 11 3.85 -11.48 -15.87
N ASP A 12 3.27 -12.07 -14.79
CA ASP A 12 2.40 -13.25 -14.88
C ASP A 12 0.97 -12.85 -15.29
N ALA A 13 0.60 -13.23 -16.54
CA ALA A 13 -0.75 -13.01 -17.07
C ALA A 13 -1.85 -13.68 -16.22
N GLY A 14 -1.57 -14.83 -15.61
CA GLY A 14 -2.51 -15.52 -14.71
C GLY A 14 -2.78 -14.69 -13.47
N MET A 15 -1.75 -14.09 -12.90
CA MET A 15 -1.88 -13.23 -11.72
C MET A 15 -2.63 -11.94 -12.06
N ARG A 16 -2.34 -11.30 -13.21
CA ARG A 16 -3.14 -10.15 -13.69
C ARG A 16 -4.63 -10.50 -13.80
N LEU A 17 -4.94 -11.67 -14.35
CA LEU A 17 -6.33 -12.14 -14.46
C LEU A 17 -6.99 -12.31 -13.08
N VAL A 18 -6.29 -12.87 -12.11
CA VAL A 18 -6.78 -13.06 -10.74
C VAL A 18 -7.08 -11.72 -10.08
N VAL A 19 -6.14 -10.78 -10.10
CA VAL A 19 -6.33 -9.45 -9.50
C VAL A 19 -7.44 -8.66 -10.19
N ARG A 20 -7.51 -8.72 -11.53
CA ARG A 20 -8.62 -8.13 -12.30
C ARG A 20 -9.98 -8.61 -11.81
N HIS A 21 -10.17 -9.93 -11.71
CA HIS A 21 -11.43 -10.52 -11.25
C HIS A 21 -11.75 -10.13 -9.78
N MET A 22 -10.74 -9.91 -8.96
CA MET A 22 -10.95 -9.39 -7.60
C MET A 22 -11.44 -7.94 -7.63
N LEU A 23 -10.82 -7.09 -8.45
CA LEU A 23 -11.21 -5.68 -8.61
C LEU A 23 -12.63 -5.52 -9.16
N GLU A 24 -13.02 -6.36 -10.13
CA GLU A 24 -14.36 -6.35 -10.72
C GLU A 24 -15.49 -6.67 -9.71
N ARG A 25 -15.16 -7.33 -8.61
CA ARG A 25 -16.11 -7.69 -7.53
C ARG A 25 -16.25 -6.62 -6.45
N VAL A 26 -15.43 -5.57 -6.51
CA VAL A 26 -15.44 -4.49 -5.51
C VAL A 26 -16.02 -3.24 -6.14
N GLU A 27 -17.18 -2.81 -5.64
CA GLU A 27 -17.79 -1.57 -6.12
C GLU A 27 -16.90 -0.35 -5.84
N GLY A 28 -16.88 0.59 -6.77
CA GLY A 28 -16.16 1.85 -6.63
C GLY A 28 -14.72 1.82 -7.15
N PHE A 29 -14.26 0.72 -7.74
CA PHE A 29 -12.96 0.62 -8.38
C PHE A 29 -13.09 0.34 -9.87
N THR A 30 -12.16 0.88 -10.66
CA THR A 30 -12.09 0.64 -12.11
C THR A 30 -10.64 0.38 -12.51
N LEU A 31 -10.38 -0.78 -13.09
CA LEU A 31 -9.09 -1.11 -13.69
C LEU A 31 -8.97 -0.34 -15.01
N VAL A 32 -8.04 0.60 -15.08
CA VAL A 32 -7.84 1.48 -16.25
C VAL A 32 -6.66 1.05 -17.12
N GLY A 33 -5.83 0.12 -16.67
CA GLY A 33 -4.72 -0.40 -17.45
C GLY A 33 -4.03 -1.58 -16.77
N GLU A 34 -3.40 -2.42 -17.61
CA GLU A 34 -2.58 -3.54 -17.18
C GLU A 34 -1.25 -3.52 -17.93
N ALA A 35 -0.16 -3.78 -17.20
CA ALA A 35 1.19 -3.86 -17.73
C ALA A 35 1.82 -5.21 -17.42
N ALA A 36 2.72 -5.66 -18.28
CA ALA A 36 3.52 -6.86 -18.06
C ALA A 36 4.99 -6.54 -17.74
N ASP A 37 5.34 -5.27 -17.68
CA ASP A 37 6.68 -4.76 -17.39
C ASP A 37 6.64 -3.36 -16.82
N GLY A 38 7.78 -2.90 -16.27
CA GLY A 38 7.86 -1.62 -15.59
C GLY A 38 7.73 -0.40 -16.49
N ASP A 39 8.20 -0.47 -17.73
CA ASP A 39 8.13 0.66 -18.67
C ASP A 39 6.68 0.89 -19.10
N ALA A 40 5.96 -0.17 -19.48
CA ALA A 40 4.55 -0.11 -19.81
C ALA A 40 3.69 0.37 -18.60
N LEU A 41 4.08 0.02 -17.36
CA LEU A 41 3.43 0.53 -16.17
C LEU A 41 3.52 2.06 -16.08
N LEU A 42 4.71 2.62 -16.27
CA LEU A 42 4.93 4.07 -16.17
C LEU A 42 4.14 4.83 -17.24
N GLU A 43 4.08 4.31 -18.49
CA GLU A 43 3.24 4.88 -19.54
C GLU A 43 1.75 4.90 -19.16
N LEU A 44 1.26 3.83 -18.54
CA LEU A 44 -0.14 3.77 -18.07
C LEU A 44 -0.41 4.75 -16.92
N VAL A 45 0.55 4.94 -16.01
CA VAL A 45 0.45 5.91 -14.93
C VAL A 45 0.36 7.33 -15.48
N GLU A 46 1.24 7.70 -16.41
CA GLU A 46 1.21 9.02 -17.06
C GLU A 46 -0.08 9.26 -17.83
N LYS A 47 -0.58 8.24 -18.51
CA LYS A 47 -1.77 8.35 -19.37
C LYS A 47 -3.07 8.43 -18.58
N HIS A 48 -3.20 7.66 -17.53
CA HIS A 48 -4.48 7.45 -16.83
C HIS A 48 -4.58 8.15 -15.48
N HIS A 49 -3.45 8.63 -14.93
CA HIS A 49 -3.39 9.24 -13.57
C HIS A 49 -4.19 8.42 -12.54
N PRO A 50 -3.83 7.12 -12.30
CA PRO A 50 -4.56 6.27 -11.38
C PRO A 50 -4.38 6.74 -9.95
N GLN A 51 -5.31 6.42 -9.06
CA GLN A 51 -5.15 6.66 -7.62
C GLN A 51 -4.48 5.49 -6.90
N ILE A 52 -4.57 4.29 -7.48
CA ILE A 52 -3.96 3.08 -6.93
C ILE A 52 -3.13 2.38 -8.01
N CYS A 53 -1.95 1.93 -7.62
CA CYS A 53 -1.11 1.07 -8.42
C CYS A 53 -0.86 -0.25 -7.67
N PHE A 54 -1.30 -1.37 -8.25
CA PHE A 54 -0.86 -2.71 -7.90
C PHE A 54 0.35 -3.07 -8.73
N LEU A 55 1.44 -3.49 -8.11
CA LEU A 55 2.67 -3.81 -8.83
C LEU A 55 3.41 -5.00 -8.22
N ASP A 56 3.87 -5.89 -9.10
CA ASP A 56 4.86 -6.89 -8.69
C ASP A 56 6.23 -6.23 -8.53
N VAL A 57 7.07 -6.80 -7.69
CA VAL A 57 8.44 -6.34 -7.49
C VAL A 57 9.32 -6.78 -8.65
N GLU A 58 9.21 -8.02 -9.07
CA GLU A 58 10.03 -8.57 -10.15
C GLU A 58 9.27 -8.52 -11.48
N MET A 59 9.69 -7.62 -12.35
CA MET A 59 9.15 -7.46 -13.69
C MET A 59 10.29 -7.21 -14.69
N PRO A 60 10.10 -7.55 -15.98
CA PRO A 60 11.04 -7.18 -17.04
C PRO A 60 11.23 -5.66 -17.13
N GLY A 61 12.42 -5.23 -17.56
CA GLY A 61 12.77 -3.83 -17.64
C GLY A 61 13.03 -3.24 -16.26
N LYS A 62 12.23 -2.23 -15.86
CA LYS A 62 12.30 -1.67 -14.51
C LYS A 62 11.57 -2.55 -13.50
N SER A 63 12.20 -2.79 -12.37
CA SER A 63 11.57 -3.48 -11.24
C SER A 63 10.41 -2.66 -10.66
N GLY A 64 9.49 -3.32 -9.95
CA GLY A 64 8.40 -2.63 -9.28
C GLY A 64 8.87 -1.59 -8.26
N VAL A 65 10.01 -1.84 -7.59
CA VAL A 65 10.59 -0.87 -6.65
C VAL A 65 11.11 0.38 -7.38
N GLU A 66 11.79 0.21 -8.51
CA GLU A 66 12.24 1.35 -9.34
C GLU A 66 11.04 2.14 -9.88
N CYS A 67 10.01 1.47 -10.36
CA CYS A 67 8.76 2.11 -10.79
C CYS A 67 8.10 2.87 -9.63
N ALA A 68 8.04 2.26 -8.44
CA ALA A 68 7.45 2.89 -7.27
C ALA A 68 8.17 4.19 -6.86
N ARG A 69 9.49 4.24 -6.94
CA ARG A 69 10.27 5.47 -6.70
C ARG A 69 9.90 6.56 -7.70
N ILE A 70 9.86 6.23 -8.98
CA ILE A 70 9.49 7.18 -10.04
C ILE A 70 8.05 7.67 -9.84
N ILE A 71 7.11 6.77 -9.54
CA ILE A 71 5.71 7.11 -9.29
C ILE A 71 5.57 8.04 -8.08
N GLN A 72 6.31 7.77 -6.99
CA GLN A 72 6.32 8.63 -5.80
C GLN A 72 6.86 10.03 -6.06
N ASP A 73 7.85 10.16 -6.96
CA ASP A 73 8.38 11.45 -7.38
C ASP A 73 7.37 12.22 -8.25
N MET A 74 6.57 11.52 -9.06
CA MET A 74 5.53 12.11 -9.91
C MET A 74 4.28 12.48 -9.12
N ASP A 75 3.78 11.58 -8.27
CA ASP A 75 2.59 11.73 -7.44
C ASP A 75 2.75 11.04 -6.07
N PRO A 76 3.18 11.78 -5.04
CA PRO A 76 3.34 11.24 -3.69
C PRO A 76 2.02 10.79 -3.04
N THR A 77 0.88 11.14 -3.61
CA THR A 77 -0.45 10.78 -3.06
C THR A 77 -0.94 9.43 -3.56
N MET A 78 -0.35 8.90 -4.63
CA MET A 78 -0.72 7.62 -5.21
C MET A 78 -0.54 6.48 -4.21
N VAL A 79 -1.53 5.60 -4.13
CA VAL A 79 -1.51 4.43 -3.25
C VAL A 79 -0.78 3.29 -3.96
N LEU A 80 0.39 2.91 -3.44
CA LEU A 80 1.19 1.82 -3.98
C LEU A 80 0.96 0.55 -3.17
N ILE A 81 0.55 -0.55 -3.85
CA ILE A 81 0.31 -1.86 -3.25
C ILE A 81 1.18 -2.87 -3.98
N PHE A 82 2.18 -3.41 -3.28
CA PHE A 82 2.99 -4.49 -3.84
C PHE A 82 2.29 -5.84 -3.71
N ALA A 83 2.37 -6.65 -4.76
CA ALA A 83 1.83 -8.01 -4.80
C ALA A 83 2.88 -8.94 -5.43
N THR A 84 3.71 -9.58 -4.62
CA THR A 84 4.88 -10.34 -5.06
C THR A 84 5.05 -11.66 -4.34
N ALA A 85 5.79 -12.60 -4.96
CA ALA A 85 6.18 -13.86 -4.32
C ALA A 85 7.36 -13.71 -3.34
N HIS A 86 8.00 -12.54 -3.30
CA HIS A 86 9.27 -12.32 -2.61
C HIS A 86 9.09 -11.43 -1.38
N ASP A 87 9.39 -11.95 -0.20
CA ASP A 87 9.33 -11.22 1.08
C ASP A 87 10.58 -10.37 1.33
N GLN A 88 11.69 -10.69 0.67
CA GLN A 88 12.98 -10.01 0.84
C GLN A 88 12.96 -8.51 0.45
N TYR A 89 12.04 -8.08 -0.40
CA TYR A 89 11.91 -6.70 -0.85
C TYR A 89 11.00 -5.83 0.04
N MET A 90 10.57 -6.34 1.19
CA MET A 90 9.72 -5.56 2.11
C MET A 90 10.39 -4.29 2.62
N GLY A 91 11.71 -4.33 2.83
CA GLY A 91 12.49 -3.15 3.21
C GLY A 91 12.44 -2.06 2.14
N ASP A 92 12.65 -2.43 0.87
CA ASP A 92 12.60 -1.52 -0.27
C ASP A 92 11.18 -0.93 -0.45
N ALA A 93 10.15 -1.76 -0.30
CA ALA A 93 8.76 -1.30 -0.34
C ALA A 93 8.43 -0.31 0.79
N PHE A 94 9.03 -0.48 1.96
CA PHE A 94 8.91 0.47 3.07
C PHE A 94 9.57 1.81 2.72
N GLU A 95 10.75 1.81 2.10
CA GLU A 95 11.46 3.02 1.68
C GLU A 95 10.68 3.85 0.65
N VAL A 96 9.97 3.19 -0.28
CA VAL A 96 9.12 3.85 -1.27
C VAL A 96 7.70 4.16 -0.76
N TYR A 97 7.49 4.17 0.55
CA TYR A 97 6.21 4.49 1.17
C TYR A 97 5.03 3.65 0.64
N ALA A 98 5.27 2.37 0.33
CA ALA A 98 4.19 1.46 -0.05
C ALA A 98 3.03 1.52 0.96
N PHE A 99 1.81 1.47 0.45
CA PHE A 99 0.61 1.44 1.29
C PHE A 99 0.42 0.07 1.94
N ASP A 100 0.63 -0.98 1.15
CA ASP A 100 0.52 -2.37 1.61
C ASP A 100 1.44 -3.29 0.81
N TYR A 101 1.70 -4.49 1.35
CA TYR A 101 2.55 -5.51 0.76
C TYR A 101 1.87 -6.88 0.87
N LEU A 102 1.52 -7.45 -0.28
CA LEU A 102 0.80 -8.72 -0.39
C LEU A 102 1.76 -9.80 -0.87
N ILE A 103 1.93 -10.86 -0.08
CA ILE A 103 2.78 -12.00 -0.46
C ILE A 103 1.91 -13.02 -1.21
N LYS A 104 2.31 -13.35 -2.45
CA LYS A 104 1.68 -14.41 -3.26
C LYS A 104 1.98 -15.81 -2.65
N PRO A 105 1.01 -16.74 -2.59
CA PRO A 105 -0.40 -16.57 -2.94
C PRO A 105 -1.18 -15.85 -1.85
N PHE A 106 -1.90 -14.80 -2.19
CA PHE A 106 -2.72 -14.04 -1.25
C PHE A 106 -4.20 -14.47 -1.31
N LYS A 107 -4.89 -14.32 -0.20
CA LYS A 107 -6.33 -14.61 -0.10
C LYS A 107 -7.14 -13.43 -0.66
N VAL A 108 -8.31 -13.73 -1.22
CA VAL A 108 -9.25 -12.72 -1.72
C VAL A 108 -9.60 -11.70 -0.63
N GLU A 109 -9.90 -12.18 0.58
CA GLU A 109 -10.27 -11.36 1.73
C GLU A 109 -9.18 -10.32 2.05
N ARG A 110 -7.90 -10.71 1.91
CA ARG A 110 -6.76 -9.82 2.17
C ARG A 110 -6.68 -8.68 1.15
N VAL A 111 -6.91 -8.98 -0.13
CA VAL A 111 -6.96 -7.95 -1.19
C VAL A 111 -8.14 -7.01 -0.96
N MET A 112 -9.33 -7.55 -0.61
CA MET A 112 -10.52 -6.75 -0.31
C MET A 112 -10.28 -5.78 0.85
N GLN A 113 -9.69 -6.24 1.95
CA GLN A 113 -9.34 -5.40 3.10
C GLN A 113 -8.35 -4.29 2.72
N THR A 114 -7.37 -4.61 1.88
CA THR A 114 -6.39 -3.63 1.39
C THR A 114 -7.08 -2.55 0.55
N LEU A 115 -7.98 -2.93 -0.36
CA LEU A 115 -8.75 -2.01 -1.19
C LEU A 115 -9.69 -1.11 -0.37
N GLU A 116 -10.39 -1.68 0.62
CA GLU A 116 -11.24 -0.90 1.52
C GLU A 116 -10.45 0.16 2.28
N ARG A 117 -9.30 -0.22 2.83
CA ARG A 117 -8.39 0.72 3.51
C ARG A 117 -7.84 1.80 2.57
N ALA A 118 -7.50 1.42 1.32
CA ALA A 118 -7.03 2.36 0.31
C ALA A 118 -8.13 3.37 -0.05
N ARG A 119 -9.37 2.90 -0.22
CA ARG A 119 -10.54 3.76 -0.44
C ARG A 119 -10.74 4.75 0.70
N ASP A 120 -10.72 4.27 1.94
CA ASP A 120 -10.89 5.12 3.12
C ASP A 120 -9.79 6.19 3.22
N ARG A 121 -8.55 5.86 2.85
CA ARG A 121 -7.46 6.82 2.76
C ARG A 121 -7.73 7.89 1.71
N LEU A 122 -8.13 7.49 0.50
CA LEU A 122 -8.38 8.39 -0.61
C LEU A 122 -9.56 9.33 -0.32
N LEU A 123 -10.66 8.82 0.25
CA LEU A 123 -11.83 9.63 0.60
C LEU A 123 -11.55 10.65 1.72
N ARG A 124 -10.64 10.35 2.66
CA ARG A 124 -10.25 11.30 3.73
C ARG A 124 -9.40 12.46 3.22
N VAL A 125 -8.66 12.27 2.14
CA VAL A 125 -7.87 13.34 1.51
C VAL A 125 -8.80 14.39 0.88
N ASP A 126 -9.98 14.00 0.40
CA ASP A 126 -10.99 14.90 -0.16
C ASP A 126 -11.79 15.66 0.92
N GLU A 127 -11.80 15.19 2.18
CA GLU A 127 -12.45 15.87 3.30
C GLU A 127 -11.49 16.82 4.02
N LYS A 128 -11.28 18.02 3.47
CA LYS A 128 -10.60 19.22 4.00
C LYS A 128 -9.08 19.25 4.02
N PRO A 129 -8.49 20.25 3.39
CA PRO A 129 -7.34 20.92 3.99
C PRO A 129 -7.86 21.71 5.20
N LEU A 130 -7.59 21.25 6.41
CA LEU A 130 -7.63 22.12 7.59
C LEU A 130 -6.77 23.34 7.32
N PRO A 131 -7.24 24.59 7.66
CA PRO A 131 -6.48 25.79 7.39
C PRO A 131 -5.08 25.65 7.98
N SER A 132 -4.08 25.85 7.12
CA SER A 132 -2.69 25.84 7.49
C SER A 132 -2.46 26.97 8.50
N LEU A 133 -2.49 26.64 9.78
CA LEU A 133 -1.65 27.34 10.72
C LEU A 133 -0.24 26.91 10.35
N ALA A 134 0.54 27.87 9.85
CA ALA A 134 1.93 27.69 9.55
C ALA A 134 2.61 26.99 10.72
N ARG A 135 2.79 25.68 10.64
CA ARG A 135 3.69 24.94 11.49
C ARG A 135 5.01 24.90 10.74
N GLU A 136 5.98 25.58 11.35
CA GLU A 136 7.38 25.34 11.04
C GLU A 136 7.66 23.84 10.91
N PRO A 137 8.65 23.41 10.10
CA PRO A 137 8.99 22.02 9.96
C PRO A 137 9.57 21.50 11.28
N SER A 138 8.70 21.21 12.23
CA SER A 138 9.08 20.35 13.34
C SER A 138 9.43 19.02 12.74
N ARG A 139 10.68 18.60 12.90
CA ARG A 139 11.16 17.23 12.66
C ARG A 139 10.39 16.26 13.56
N VAL A 140 9.12 16.07 13.33
CA VAL A 140 8.40 14.89 13.79
C VAL A 140 8.71 13.87 12.73
N ALA A 141 9.63 12.96 13.05
CA ALA A 141 9.83 11.75 12.26
C ALA A 141 8.44 11.18 11.96
N SER A 142 8.05 11.17 10.71
CA SER A 142 6.84 10.49 10.26
C SER A 142 7.12 8.99 10.40
N GLY A 143 7.02 8.50 11.63
CA GLY A 143 7.28 7.11 11.96
C GLY A 143 6.23 6.25 11.29
N ARG A 144 6.64 5.40 10.37
CA ARG A 144 5.85 4.29 9.88
C ARG A 144 6.23 3.03 10.63
N LEU A 145 5.26 2.21 10.93
CA LEU A 145 5.43 0.92 11.54
C LEU A 145 5.20 -0.16 10.48
N MET A 146 6.19 -1.00 10.26
CA MET A 146 6.05 -2.23 9.49
C MET A 146 5.57 -3.32 10.44
N LEU A 147 4.42 -3.90 10.13
CA LEU A 147 3.77 -4.90 10.97
C LEU A 147 3.64 -6.21 10.23
N HIS A 148 4.31 -7.25 10.73
CA HIS A 148 4.15 -8.61 10.24
C HIS A 148 2.92 -9.25 10.89
N HIS A 149 2.03 -9.84 10.10
CA HIS A 149 0.87 -10.60 10.56
C HIS A 149 0.67 -11.84 9.68
N ARG A 150 -0.24 -12.72 10.10
CA ARG A 150 -0.44 -14.03 9.42
C ARG A 150 -0.77 -13.94 7.92
N GLU A 151 -1.27 -12.80 7.46
CA GLU A 151 -1.73 -12.59 6.09
C GLU A 151 -0.75 -11.74 5.25
N GLY A 152 0.43 -11.42 5.81
CA GLY A 152 1.45 -10.64 5.13
C GLY A 152 2.03 -9.51 6.00
N VAL A 153 2.32 -8.38 5.37
CA VAL A 153 2.88 -7.19 6.03
C VAL A 153 2.00 -5.99 5.73
N SER A 154 1.78 -5.15 6.75
CA SER A 154 1.12 -3.86 6.60
C SER A 154 2.00 -2.73 7.08
N PHE A 155 1.95 -1.60 6.38
CA PHE A 155 2.63 -0.38 6.75
C PHE A 155 1.63 0.60 7.37
N LEU A 156 1.83 0.90 8.66
CA LEU A 156 0.95 1.79 9.42
C LEU A 156 1.65 3.10 9.71
N ASN A 157 0.97 4.24 9.54
CA ASN A 157 1.48 5.48 10.09
C ASN A 157 1.25 5.47 11.59
N MET A 158 2.25 5.85 12.36
CA MET A 158 2.11 5.92 13.83
C MET A 158 1.02 6.90 14.26
N SER A 159 0.77 7.95 13.47
CA SER A 159 -0.33 8.90 13.70
C SER A 159 -1.73 8.27 13.59
N ASP A 160 -1.86 7.16 12.88
CA ASP A 160 -3.14 6.49 12.67
C ASP A 160 -3.43 5.42 13.74
N ILE A 161 -2.46 5.13 14.60
CA ILE A 161 -2.62 4.13 15.67
C ILE A 161 -3.44 4.74 16.80
N LEU A 162 -4.59 4.13 17.11
CA LEU A 162 -5.46 4.51 18.21
C LEU A 162 -5.11 3.79 19.52
N LEU A 163 -4.83 2.50 19.41
CA LEU A 163 -4.64 1.65 20.58
C LEU A 163 -3.72 0.49 20.19
N VAL A 164 -2.78 0.20 21.08
CA VAL A 164 -1.96 -1.01 21.05
C VAL A 164 -2.22 -1.75 22.35
N GLN A 165 -2.70 -2.98 22.27
CA GLN A 165 -2.93 -3.81 23.44
C GLN A 165 -2.42 -5.23 23.24
N ARG A 166 -2.10 -5.89 24.34
CA ARG A 166 -1.69 -7.28 24.33
C ARG A 166 -2.91 -8.16 24.61
N GLU A 167 -3.23 -9.03 23.66
CA GLU A 167 -4.27 -10.05 23.78
C GLU A 167 -3.61 -11.43 23.78
N ASN A 168 -3.64 -12.13 24.91
CA ASN A 168 -2.96 -13.42 25.09
C ASN A 168 -1.45 -13.34 24.78
N ARG A 169 -1.03 -13.93 23.64
CA ARG A 169 0.36 -13.95 23.17
C ARG A 169 0.62 -13.03 21.97
N SER A 170 -0.40 -12.33 21.51
CA SER A 170 -0.34 -11.44 20.36
C SER A 170 -0.42 -9.97 20.78
N THR A 171 0.19 -9.10 19.98
CA THR A 171 -0.03 -7.66 20.05
C THR A 171 -1.10 -7.28 19.03
N VAL A 172 -2.14 -6.57 19.46
CA VAL A 172 -3.21 -6.08 18.61
C VAL A 172 -3.14 -4.58 18.50
N ILE A 173 -3.16 -4.09 17.27
CA ILE A 173 -3.10 -2.67 16.94
C ILE A 173 -4.42 -2.27 16.29
N TYR A 174 -5.06 -1.25 16.84
CA TYR A 174 -6.26 -0.62 16.29
C TYR A 174 -5.91 0.73 15.68
N THR A 175 -6.46 1.01 14.52
CA THR A 175 -6.18 2.26 13.79
C THR A 175 -7.44 3.11 13.63
N MET A 176 -7.26 4.41 13.40
CA MET A 176 -8.35 5.39 13.20
C MET A 176 -9.28 5.01 12.04
N GLY A 177 -8.81 4.22 11.06
CA GLY A 177 -9.57 3.68 9.95
C GLY A 177 -10.39 2.43 10.27
N GLY A 178 -10.49 2.02 11.54
CA GLY A 178 -11.18 0.79 11.94
C GLY A 178 -10.39 -0.48 11.66
N GLY A 179 -9.13 -0.38 11.21
CA GLY A 179 -8.24 -1.52 11.01
C GLY A 179 -7.86 -2.18 12.33
N ARG A 180 -7.91 -3.51 12.38
CA ARG A 180 -7.40 -4.35 13.48
C ARG A 180 -6.30 -5.25 12.94
N TYR A 181 -5.11 -5.12 13.50
CA TYR A 181 -3.91 -5.88 13.12
C TYR A 181 -3.43 -6.70 14.30
N GLU A 182 -3.16 -7.98 14.08
CA GLU A 182 -2.66 -8.88 15.11
C GLU A 182 -1.29 -9.43 14.70
N THR A 183 -0.28 -9.19 15.54
CA THR A 183 1.08 -9.69 15.37
C THR A 183 1.54 -10.48 16.57
N SER A 184 2.34 -11.51 16.33
CA SER A 184 3.07 -12.24 17.38
C SER A 184 4.39 -11.57 17.75
N ASP A 185 4.84 -10.60 16.95
CA ASP A 185 6.09 -9.93 17.21
C ASP A 185 5.98 -8.99 18.42
N SER A 186 6.99 -9.01 19.27
CA SER A 186 7.16 -7.94 20.24
C SER A 186 7.51 -6.67 19.45
N LEU A 187 6.77 -5.59 19.70
CA LEU A 187 7.15 -4.28 19.20
C LEU A 187 8.49 -3.91 19.89
N GLY A 188 9.60 -4.28 19.26
CA GLY A 188 10.92 -3.88 19.69
C GLY A 188 11.03 -2.35 19.61
N GLU A 189 11.80 -1.75 20.52
CA GLU A 189 12.15 -0.34 20.42
C GLU A 189 12.73 -0.07 19.01
N PRO A 190 12.38 1.05 18.36
CA PRO A 190 12.99 1.42 17.11
C PRO A 190 14.49 1.59 17.35
N GLU A 191 15.29 0.69 16.85
CA GLU A 191 16.74 0.90 16.81
C GLU A 191 16.99 2.17 16.01
N ALA A 192 17.35 3.23 16.73
CA ALA A 192 17.93 4.42 16.17
C ALA A 192 19.27 4.02 15.53
N ARG A 193 19.28 3.70 14.26
CA ARG A 193 20.52 3.66 13.50
C ARG A 193 20.90 5.08 13.15
N LEU A 194 21.94 5.54 13.86
CA LEU A 194 22.75 6.72 13.58
C LEU A 194 23.39 6.63 12.19
#